data_c01bd815d71f7ae73b15115655152877
#
_entry.id   c01bd815d71f7ae73b15115655152877
#
_cell.length_a   1.000
_cell.length_b   1.000
_cell.length_c   1.000
_cell.angle_alpha   90.00
_cell.angle_beta   90.00
_cell.angle_gamma   90.00
#
_symmetry.space_group_name_H-M   'P 1'
#
loop_
_entity.id
_entity.type
_entity.pdbx_description
1 polymer ?
#
loop_
_entity_poly.entity_id
_entity_poly.type
_entity_poly.pdbx_seq_one_letter_code
_entity_poly.pdbx_strand_id
1 'polypeptide(L)'
;MAEPARSPALPAALDGHAWPAPGDWTYEDSLRLPEDGNRYEVIRGRLYVTPPPIYDHQYAIWQLDQTLGRFVHENKLGVVLIAAFDIRLPVGLTDPVEPDVIFFRAGNEPRAGATFFQGTPDLVIEVLSPRTRRRDKTIKLDA
;
A
#
# COMPACT_ATOMS: atom_id res chain seq x y z
N MET A 1 29.83 -3.92 0.60
CA MET A 1 28.73 -3.24 -0.14
C MET A 1 27.70 -4.30 -0.49
N ALA A 2 26.54 -4.27 0.13
CA ALA A 2 25.46 -5.17 -0.25
C ALA A 2 24.89 -4.73 -1.60
N GLU A 3 24.87 -5.65 -2.57
CA GLU A 3 24.26 -5.47 -3.87
C GLU A 3 22.77 -5.08 -3.67
N PRO A 4 22.25 -4.06 -4.37
CA PRO A 4 20.83 -3.73 -4.26
C PRO A 4 20.03 -4.94 -4.69
N ALA A 5 19.08 -5.35 -3.86
CA ALA A 5 18.18 -6.46 -4.16
C ALA A 5 17.58 -6.22 -5.55
N ARG A 6 17.88 -7.09 -6.51
CA ARG A 6 17.29 -7.05 -7.85
C ARG A 6 15.78 -7.11 -7.67
N SER A 7 15.09 -6.12 -8.22
CA SER A 7 13.64 -6.24 -8.40
C SER A 7 13.35 -7.56 -9.11
N PRO A 8 12.36 -8.34 -8.65
CA PRO A 8 11.99 -9.55 -9.36
C PRO A 8 11.74 -9.21 -10.82
N ALA A 9 12.18 -10.08 -11.73
CA ALA A 9 11.92 -9.90 -13.16
C ALA A 9 10.39 -9.85 -13.34
N LEU A 10 9.90 -8.82 -13.99
CA LEU A 10 8.49 -8.71 -14.34
C LEU A 10 8.10 -9.91 -15.22
N PRO A 11 6.92 -10.51 -15.00
CA PRO A 11 6.41 -11.54 -15.90
C PRO A 11 6.24 -10.98 -17.31
N ALA A 12 6.25 -11.84 -18.32
CA ALA A 12 5.87 -11.43 -19.66
C ALA A 12 4.46 -10.84 -19.64
N ALA A 13 4.25 -9.71 -20.33
CA ALA A 13 2.94 -9.10 -20.39
C ALA A 13 1.93 -10.09 -21.01
N LEU A 14 0.81 -10.29 -20.35
CA LEU A 14 -0.21 -11.27 -20.72
C LEU A 14 -0.85 -11.00 -22.10
N ASP A 15 -0.78 -9.76 -22.55
CA ASP A 15 -1.37 -9.28 -23.81
C ASP A 15 -0.32 -9.00 -24.92
N GLY A 16 0.94 -9.36 -24.69
CA GLY A 16 2.03 -9.16 -25.65
C GLY A 16 2.52 -7.72 -25.79
N HIS A 17 1.98 -6.78 -25.02
CA HIS A 17 2.48 -5.41 -24.97
C HIS A 17 3.72 -5.32 -24.09
N ALA A 18 4.68 -4.48 -24.45
CA ALA A 18 5.83 -4.21 -23.60
C ALA A 18 5.41 -3.45 -22.35
N TRP A 19 6.05 -3.76 -21.20
CA TRP A 19 5.86 -2.99 -19.98
C TRP A 19 6.43 -1.58 -20.13
N PRO A 20 5.82 -0.56 -19.48
CA PRO A 20 6.32 0.80 -19.48
C PRO A 20 7.75 0.92 -18.96
N ALA A 21 8.47 1.93 -19.43
CA ALA A 21 9.76 2.28 -18.88
C ALA A 21 9.62 2.84 -17.43
N PRO A 22 10.67 2.75 -16.60
CA PRO A 22 10.65 3.39 -15.29
C PRO A 22 10.42 4.91 -15.39
N GLY A 23 9.34 5.39 -14.86
CA GLY A 23 8.87 6.78 -14.97
C GLY A 23 7.55 6.92 -15.72
N ASP A 24 7.17 5.92 -16.53
CA ASP A 24 5.98 5.96 -17.39
C ASP A 24 4.86 5.04 -16.93
N TRP A 25 5.04 4.34 -15.80
CA TRP A 25 4.02 3.45 -15.26
C TRP A 25 2.78 4.22 -14.79
N THR A 26 1.61 3.67 -15.12
CA THR A 26 0.31 4.14 -14.65
C THR A 26 -0.36 3.10 -13.75
N TYR A 27 -1.40 3.52 -13.04
CA TYR A 27 -2.23 2.58 -12.26
C TYR A 27 -2.88 1.52 -13.16
N GLU A 28 -3.35 1.91 -14.34
CA GLU A 28 -3.94 1.01 -15.33
C GLU A 28 -2.96 -0.09 -15.76
N ASP A 29 -1.67 0.25 -15.88
CA ASP A 29 -0.64 -0.75 -16.18
C ASP A 29 -0.48 -1.76 -15.04
N SER A 30 -0.60 -1.31 -13.79
CA SER A 30 -0.50 -2.19 -12.63
C SER A 30 -1.66 -3.20 -12.54
N LEU A 31 -2.85 -2.84 -13.03
CA LEU A 31 -4.01 -3.76 -13.09
C LEU A 31 -3.83 -4.92 -14.08
N ARG A 32 -2.85 -4.84 -14.98
CA ARG A 32 -2.52 -5.89 -15.96
C ARG A 32 -1.48 -6.88 -15.41
N LEU A 33 -0.96 -6.64 -14.22
CA LEU A 33 -0.01 -7.53 -13.56
C LEU A 33 -0.74 -8.75 -12.97
N PRO A 34 -0.05 -9.89 -12.86
CA PRO A 34 -0.67 -11.11 -12.36
C PRO A 34 -1.01 -11.04 -10.86
N GLU A 35 -2.05 -11.73 -10.48
CA GLU A 35 -2.38 -12.00 -9.07
C GLU A 35 -1.52 -13.17 -8.55
N ASP A 36 -0.23 -12.94 -8.39
CA ASP A 36 0.76 -13.95 -7.99
C ASP A 36 1.13 -13.89 -6.49
N GLY A 37 0.36 -13.10 -5.73
CA GLY A 37 0.57 -12.84 -4.32
C GLY A 37 1.55 -11.69 -4.04
N ASN A 38 2.20 -11.14 -5.04
CA ASN A 38 2.95 -9.90 -4.89
C ASN A 38 2.00 -8.70 -4.82
N ARG A 39 2.38 -7.68 -4.04
CA ARG A 39 1.73 -6.38 -4.08
C ARG A 39 2.46 -5.49 -5.07
N TYR A 40 1.70 -4.88 -5.97
CA TYR A 40 2.18 -3.98 -6.99
C TYR A 40 1.69 -2.57 -6.71
N GLU A 41 2.60 -1.63 -6.58
CA GLU A 41 2.28 -0.21 -6.34
C GLU A 41 3.00 0.65 -7.38
N VAL A 42 2.28 1.59 -7.98
CA VAL A 42 2.88 2.60 -8.84
C VAL A 42 2.99 3.90 -8.06
N ILE A 43 4.18 4.42 -7.91
CA ILE A 43 4.46 5.68 -7.21
C ILE A 43 5.30 6.56 -8.12
N ARG A 44 4.74 7.71 -8.52
CA ARG A 44 5.40 8.67 -9.42
C ARG A 44 5.92 8.02 -10.70
N GLY A 45 5.08 7.21 -11.37
CA GLY A 45 5.40 6.54 -12.61
C GLY A 45 6.39 5.38 -12.50
N ARG A 46 6.67 4.89 -11.29
CA ARG A 46 7.56 3.73 -11.05
C ARG A 46 6.81 2.60 -10.40
N LEU A 47 6.96 1.41 -10.95
CA LEU A 47 6.42 0.19 -10.37
C LEU A 47 7.30 -0.30 -9.21
N TYR A 48 6.66 -0.57 -8.10
CA TYR A 48 7.24 -1.24 -6.93
C TYR A 48 6.57 -2.58 -6.72
N VAL A 49 7.39 -3.63 -6.60
CA VAL A 49 6.91 -4.99 -6.34
C VAL A 49 7.29 -5.36 -4.92
N THR A 50 6.29 -5.71 -4.13
CA THR A 50 6.48 -6.17 -2.76
C THR A 50 6.08 -7.63 -2.67
N PRO A 51 7.00 -8.54 -2.32
CA PRO A 51 6.67 -9.94 -2.09
C PRO A 51 5.59 -10.10 -1.00
N PRO A 52 4.90 -11.25 -0.97
CA PRO A 52 3.96 -11.56 0.10
C PRO A 52 4.57 -11.32 1.47
N PRO A 53 3.78 -10.82 2.44
CA PRO A 53 4.27 -10.52 3.78
C PRO A 53 4.68 -11.82 4.49
N ILE A 54 5.76 -11.74 5.27
CA ILE A 54 6.21 -12.83 6.15
C ILE A 54 5.41 -12.82 7.45
N TYR A 55 5.49 -13.91 8.22
CA TYR A 55 4.78 -14.08 9.49
C TYR A 55 4.98 -12.89 10.45
N ASP A 56 6.23 -12.46 10.67
CA ASP A 56 6.53 -11.38 11.63
C ASP A 56 5.83 -10.06 11.25
N HIS A 57 5.75 -9.76 9.96
CA HIS A 57 5.06 -8.58 9.46
C HIS A 57 3.54 -8.68 9.72
N GLN A 58 2.93 -9.81 9.40
CA GLN A 58 1.51 -10.05 9.66
C GLN A 58 1.20 -10.05 11.17
N TYR A 59 2.07 -10.62 11.97
CA TYR A 59 1.91 -10.63 13.42
C TYR A 59 1.99 -9.22 14.02
N ALA A 60 2.89 -8.37 13.52
CA ALA A 60 2.97 -6.97 13.93
C ALA A 60 1.69 -6.18 13.59
N ILE A 61 1.15 -6.37 12.36
CA ILE A 61 -0.12 -5.75 11.96
C ILE A 61 -1.25 -6.21 12.87
N TRP A 62 -1.33 -7.52 13.16
CA TRP A 62 -2.35 -8.06 14.06
C TRP A 62 -2.26 -7.47 15.47
N GLN A 63 -1.05 -7.32 16.03
CA GLN A 63 -0.84 -6.70 17.34
C GLN A 63 -1.30 -5.23 17.36
N LEU A 64 -1.00 -4.50 16.28
CA LEU A 64 -1.46 -3.11 16.12
C LEU A 64 -2.99 -3.05 16.06
N ASP A 65 -3.63 -3.92 15.28
CA ASP A 65 -5.09 -3.98 15.18
C ASP A 65 -5.71 -4.32 16.55
N GLN A 66 -5.19 -5.33 17.26
CA GLN A 66 -5.67 -5.69 18.60
C GLN A 66 -5.55 -4.54 19.62
N THR A 67 -4.57 -3.68 19.48
CA THR A 67 -4.33 -2.59 20.43
C THR A 67 -5.05 -1.31 19.99
N LEU A 68 -4.73 -0.82 18.81
CA LEU A 68 -5.28 0.42 18.26
C LEU A 68 -6.76 0.25 17.87
N GLY A 69 -7.09 -0.83 17.17
CA GLY A 69 -8.45 -1.11 16.69
C GLY A 69 -9.42 -1.25 17.87
N ARG A 70 -9.02 -1.98 18.91
CA ARG A 70 -9.82 -2.09 20.16
C ARG A 70 -10.01 -0.73 20.81
N PHE A 71 -8.94 0.04 21.02
CA PHE A 71 -9.00 1.36 21.63
C PHE A 71 -9.94 2.31 20.86
N VAL A 72 -9.80 2.35 19.53
CA VAL A 72 -10.64 3.17 18.65
C VAL A 72 -12.11 2.75 18.76
N HIS A 73 -12.39 1.44 18.74
CA HIS A 73 -13.73 0.90 18.81
C HIS A 73 -14.41 1.19 20.17
N GLU A 74 -13.74 0.89 21.27
CA GLU A 74 -14.26 1.08 22.64
C GLU A 74 -14.56 2.55 22.94
N ASN A 75 -13.74 3.47 22.39
CA ASN A 75 -13.91 4.91 22.60
C ASN A 75 -14.73 5.59 21.48
N LYS A 76 -15.26 4.84 20.50
CA LYS A 76 -16.08 5.35 19.38
C LYS A 76 -15.36 6.47 18.59
N LEU A 77 -14.06 6.32 18.40
CA LEU A 77 -13.23 7.34 17.75
C LEU A 77 -13.29 7.27 16.20
N GLY A 78 -13.78 6.17 15.64
CA GLY A 78 -13.84 5.93 14.21
C GLY A 78 -13.60 4.47 13.87
N VAL A 79 -12.83 4.20 12.80
CA VAL A 79 -12.53 2.86 12.32
C VAL A 79 -11.03 2.68 12.03
N VAL A 80 -10.53 1.49 12.32
CA VAL A 80 -9.20 1.05 11.87
C VAL A 80 -9.39 -0.01 10.80
N LEU A 81 -8.72 0.15 9.67
CA LEU A 81 -8.64 -0.83 8.60
C LEU A 81 -7.20 -1.33 8.47
N ILE A 82 -7.05 -2.59 8.08
CA ILE A 82 -5.77 -3.20 7.71
C ILE A 82 -5.74 -3.48 6.21
N ALA A 83 -4.54 -3.54 5.62
CA ALA A 83 -4.38 -3.83 4.18
C ALA A 83 -5.17 -5.11 3.75
N ALA A 84 -5.72 -5.17 2.55
CA ALA A 84 -5.54 -4.27 1.42
C ALA A 84 -6.75 -3.32 1.27
N PHE A 85 -6.50 -2.02 1.35
CA PHE A 85 -7.52 -1.01 1.07
C PHE A 85 -6.86 0.23 0.43
N ASP A 86 -7.32 0.59 -0.76
CA ASP A 86 -6.76 1.67 -1.57
C ASP A 86 -7.08 3.05 -0.99
N ILE A 87 -6.05 3.87 -0.85
CA ILE A 87 -6.17 5.30 -0.57
C ILE A 87 -5.76 6.09 -1.80
N ARG A 88 -6.67 6.92 -2.31
CA ARG A 88 -6.45 7.87 -3.39
C ARG A 88 -6.35 9.27 -2.82
N LEU A 89 -5.13 9.78 -2.73
CA LEU A 89 -4.87 11.10 -2.18
C LEU A 89 -5.41 12.21 -3.10
N PRO A 90 -5.92 13.32 -2.56
CA PRO A 90 -6.34 14.46 -3.38
C PRO A 90 -5.11 15.16 -3.94
N VAL A 91 -5.15 15.58 -5.17
CA VAL A 91 -4.18 16.44 -5.88
C VAL A 91 -2.71 15.98 -5.93
N GLY A 92 -2.25 15.67 -7.12
CA GLY A 92 -0.83 15.49 -7.46
C GLY A 92 -0.26 14.08 -7.27
N LEU A 93 -0.97 13.21 -6.58
CA LEU A 93 -0.66 11.79 -6.49
C LEU A 93 -1.79 11.03 -7.19
N THR A 94 -1.51 10.55 -8.38
CA THR A 94 -2.50 9.86 -9.23
C THR A 94 -2.69 8.40 -8.85
N ASP A 95 -1.72 7.84 -8.15
CA ASP A 95 -1.66 6.40 -7.91
C ASP A 95 -2.17 6.08 -6.51
N PRO A 96 -3.06 5.09 -6.35
CA PRO A 96 -3.49 4.65 -5.03
C PRO A 96 -2.33 4.04 -4.25
N VAL A 97 -2.36 4.23 -2.94
CA VAL A 97 -1.43 3.60 -1.99
C VAL A 97 -2.20 2.69 -1.05
N GLU A 98 -1.57 1.58 -0.64
CA GLU A 98 -2.12 0.61 0.30
C GLU A 98 -1.28 0.59 1.58
N PRO A 99 -1.58 1.41 2.60
CA PRO A 99 -0.90 1.34 3.89
C PRO A 99 -1.25 0.06 4.66
N ASP A 100 -0.34 -0.41 5.50
CA ASP A 100 -0.55 -1.64 6.29
C ASP A 100 -1.67 -1.48 7.31
N VAL A 101 -1.77 -0.33 7.98
CA VAL A 101 -2.86 0.02 8.93
C VAL A 101 -3.29 1.46 8.70
N ILE A 102 -4.59 1.68 8.70
CA ILE A 102 -5.21 2.97 8.41
C ILE A 102 -6.23 3.29 9.50
N PHE A 103 -6.19 4.49 10.05
CA PHE A 103 -7.23 4.99 10.94
C PHE A 103 -7.99 6.15 10.31
N PHE A 104 -9.30 6.08 10.38
CA PHE A 104 -10.23 7.14 10.04
C PHE A 104 -11.00 7.53 11.30
N ARG A 105 -10.97 8.80 11.66
CA ARG A 105 -11.80 9.31 12.76
C ARG A 105 -13.28 9.29 12.40
N ALA A 106 -14.14 9.30 13.41
CA ALA A 106 -15.58 9.39 13.23
C ALA A 106 -15.98 10.60 12.36
N GLY A 107 -16.73 10.33 11.30
CA GLY A 107 -17.13 11.31 10.29
C GLY A 107 -16.20 11.44 9.09
N ASN A 108 -15.04 10.76 9.08
CA ASN A 108 -14.12 10.67 7.95
C ASN A 108 -14.00 9.24 7.39
N GLU A 109 -14.83 8.31 7.87
CA GLU A 109 -14.76 6.92 7.45
C GLU A 109 -15.16 6.72 5.99
N PRO A 110 -14.57 5.70 5.32
CA PRO A 110 -15.08 5.24 4.03
C PRO A 110 -16.55 4.83 4.14
N ARG A 111 -17.31 5.02 3.08
CA ARG A 111 -18.70 4.54 3.02
C ARG A 111 -18.72 3.00 3.01
N ALA A 112 -19.74 2.42 3.60
CA ALA A 112 -19.95 0.97 3.53
C ALA A 112 -19.99 0.49 2.06
N GLY A 113 -19.23 -0.56 1.77
CA GLY A 113 -19.08 -1.12 0.42
C GLY A 113 -18.09 -0.38 -0.48
N ALA A 114 -17.40 0.66 0.02
CA ALA A 114 -16.33 1.30 -0.75
C ALA A 114 -15.15 0.33 -0.97
N THR A 115 -14.60 0.35 -2.18
CA THR A 115 -13.39 -0.41 -2.54
C THR A 115 -12.12 0.45 -2.42
N PHE A 116 -12.27 1.75 -2.25
CA PHE A 116 -11.18 2.71 -2.01
C PHE A 116 -11.70 3.91 -1.21
N PHE A 117 -10.80 4.68 -0.65
CA PHE A 117 -11.08 5.98 -0.04
C PHE A 117 -10.45 7.11 -0.85
N GLN A 118 -11.26 8.11 -1.22
CA GLN A 118 -10.79 9.32 -1.88
C GLN A 118 -10.60 10.41 -0.83
N GLY A 119 -9.37 10.71 -0.46
CA GLY A 119 -9.08 11.72 0.54
C GLY A 119 -7.86 11.39 1.40
N THR A 120 -7.70 12.12 2.50
CA THR A 120 -6.60 11.92 3.45
C THR A 120 -7.10 11.18 4.68
N PRO A 121 -6.57 10.00 5.00
CA PRO A 121 -6.85 9.34 6.28
C PRO A 121 -6.26 10.13 7.45
N ASP A 122 -6.74 9.87 8.66
CA ASP A 122 -6.28 10.61 9.85
C ASP A 122 -4.95 10.07 10.39
N LEU A 123 -4.67 8.77 10.19
CA LEU A 123 -3.39 8.14 10.51
C LEU A 123 -3.13 6.96 9.56
N VAL A 124 -1.90 6.82 9.13
CA VAL A 124 -1.40 5.61 8.45
C VAL A 124 -0.20 5.05 9.20
N ILE A 125 -0.08 3.73 9.22
CA ILE A 125 1.05 3.03 9.81
C ILE A 125 1.59 2.05 8.77
N GLU A 126 2.90 2.10 8.54
CA GLU A 126 3.65 1.16 7.71
C GLU A 126 4.56 0.32 8.60
N VAL A 127 4.40 -0.99 8.54
CA VAL A 127 5.24 -1.96 9.26
C VAL A 127 6.50 -2.22 8.42
N LEU A 128 7.61 -1.64 8.84
CA LEU A 128 8.86 -1.71 8.09
C LEU A 128 9.46 -3.11 8.13
N SER A 129 9.71 -3.69 6.97
CA SER A 129 10.53 -4.89 6.81
C SER A 129 11.97 -4.53 6.42
N PRO A 130 12.95 -5.39 6.65
CA PRO A 130 14.32 -5.16 6.16
C PRO A 130 14.39 -4.90 4.65
N ARG A 131 13.47 -5.46 3.87
CA ARG A 131 13.40 -5.33 2.41
C ARG A 131 12.75 -4.02 1.96
N THR A 132 11.73 -3.53 2.66
CA THR A 132 10.93 -2.36 2.25
C THR A 132 11.36 -1.08 2.95
N ARG A 133 12.12 -1.17 4.06
CA ARG A 133 12.49 -0.07 4.94
C ARG A 133 12.97 1.22 4.24
N ARG A 134 13.77 1.08 3.17
CA ARG A 134 14.29 2.24 2.44
C ARG A 134 13.18 2.92 1.63
N ARG A 135 12.33 2.14 0.97
CA ARG A 135 11.20 2.63 0.19
C ARG A 135 10.20 3.33 1.09
N ASP A 136 9.78 2.66 2.17
CA ASP A 136 8.75 3.15 3.07
C ASP A 136 9.17 4.46 3.75
N LYS A 137 10.45 4.58 4.12
CA LYS A 137 10.98 5.79 4.76
C LYS A 137 11.25 6.96 3.80
N THR A 138 11.53 6.69 2.53
CA THR A 138 12.02 7.75 1.62
C THR A 138 10.97 8.12 0.58
N ILE A 139 10.26 7.14 0.03
CA ILE A 139 9.36 7.38 -1.11
C ILE A 139 7.94 7.65 -0.65
N LYS A 140 7.41 6.84 0.28
CA LYS A 140 6.03 6.97 0.74
C LYS A 140 5.81 8.18 1.66
N LEU A 141 6.82 8.57 2.46
CA LEU A 141 6.70 9.74 3.34
C LEU A 141 6.82 11.07 2.57
N ASP A 142 7.47 11.06 1.41
CA ASP A 142 7.61 12.23 0.54
C ASP A 142 6.51 12.31 -0.54
N ALA A 143 5.64 11.32 -0.60
CA ALA A 143 4.51 11.26 -1.51
C ALA A 143 3.25 11.83 -0.86
#